data_71eb13f5e6a25f916717ae59a9c00bbf
#
_entry.id   71eb13f5e6a25f916717ae59a9c00bbf
#
_cell.length_a   1.000
_cell.length_b   1.000
_cell.length_c   1.000
_cell.angle_alpha   90.00
_cell.angle_beta   90.00
_cell.angle_gamma   90.00
#
_symmetry.space_group_name_H-M   'P 1'
#
loop_
_entity.id
_entity.type
_entity.pdbx_description
1 polymer ?
#
loop_
_entity_poly.entity_id
_entity_poly.type
_entity_poly.pdbx_seq_one_letter_code
_entity_poly.pdbx_strand_id
1 'polypeptide(L)'
;MLEDQELSRPGSVLGWVRRYGPRFRPPADRGPLYRSMMVLDVAGFGRLSNLAQLQVRTALNTAVRAAFRTGGVRWSALAVEDRGDGAIILAPPTVSKVDLLDPVVPILAARLRGYNAAAEPGLRIRVRVSIHAGEVHRDATGWAGTDLNVACRLVSNPAVSRYLLQRPEADLLLVVSESVYDGVVRHAYRRIDPATYAPVHVAVKELNARAWAHVPS
;
A
#
# COMPACT_ATOMS: atom_id res chain seq x y z
N MET A 1 27.39 -53.74 -30.20
CA MET A 1 26.07 -53.33 -30.69
C MET A 1 25.19 -53.07 -29.43
N LEU A 2 25.23 -51.87 -28.95
CA LEU A 2 24.25 -51.29 -28.01
C LEU A 2 24.47 -49.78 -28.08
N GLU A 3 23.47 -49.07 -28.63
CA GLU A 3 23.46 -47.65 -28.87
C GLU A 3 23.31 -46.90 -27.56
N ASP A 4 24.20 -45.94 -27.33
CA ASP A 4 24.08 -44.90 -26.28
C ASP A 4 23.02 -43.89 -26.69
N GLN A 5 21.89 -43.88 -26.00
CA GLN A 5 20.90 -42.81 -26.05
C GLN A 5 21.38 -41.64 -25.22
N GLU A 6 21.86 -40.60 -25.91
CA GLU A 6 22.04 -39.27 -25.29
C GLU A 6 20.71 -38.69 -24.84
N LEU A 7 20.50 -38.66 -23.52
CA LEU A 7 19.39 -37.94 -22.89
C LEU A 7 19.64 -36.42 -23.03
N SER A 8 18.86 -35.82 -23.90
CA SER A 8 18.78 -34.37 -24.14
C SER A 8 18.52 -33.62 -22.82
N ARG A 9 19.46 -32.79 -22.40
CA ARG A 9 19.30 -31.88 -21.25
C ARG A 9 18.27 -30.78 -21.58
N PRO A 10 17.29 -30.48 -20.72
CA PRO A 10 16.37 -29.38 -20.95
C PRO A 10 17.15 -28.06 -20.92
N GLY A 11 17.06 -27.30 -22.01
CA GLY A 11 17.67 -25.97 -22.14
C GLY A 11 17.21 -25.05 -21.01
N SER A 12 18.17 -24.39 -20.35
CA SER A 12 17.89 -23.47 -19.24
C SER A 12 16.99 -22.32 -19.72
N VAL A 13 16.04 -21.94 -18.86
CA VAL A 13 15.13 -20.80 -19.08
C VAL A 13 15.91 -19.51 -19.42
N LEU A 14 17.11 -19.33 -18.87
CA LEU A 14 18.03 -18.23 -19.21
C LEU A 14 18.47 -18.23 -20.69
N GLY A 15 18.66 -19.40 -21.32
CA GLY A 15 19.04 -19.50 -22.73
C GLY A 15 17.91 -19.08 -23.67
N TRP A 16 16.68 -19.33 -23.29
CA TRP A 16 15.49 -18.97 -24.06
C TRP A 16 15.24 -17.46 -24.06
N VAL A 17 15.35 -16.81 -22.89
CA VAL A 17 15.21 -15.35 -22.73
C VAL A 17 16.25 -14.59 -23.56
N ARG A 18 17.47 -15.12 -23.68
CA ARG A 18 18.55 -14.49 -24.46
C ARG A 18 18.37 -14.58 -25.99
N ARG A 19 17.59 -15.55 -26.47
CA ARG A 19 17.43 -15.82 -27.93
C ARG A 19 16.12 -15.29 -28.51
N TYR A 20 15.05 -15.18 -27.68
CA TYR A 20 13.69 -14.84 -28.14
C TYR A 20 13.00 -13.77 -27.33
N GLY A 21 13.59 -13.29 -26.25
CA GLY A 21 13.04 -12.15 -25.48
C GLY A 21 13.04 -10.89 -26.34
N PRO A 22 11.96 -10.09 -26.36
CA PRO A 22 12.02 -8.76 -26.95
C PRO A 22 13.22 -8.04 -26.32
N ARG A 23 14.03 -7.37 -27.15
CA ARG A 23 15.09 -6.49 -26.63
C ARG A 23 14.40 -5.43 -25.79
N PHE A 24 14.30 -5.67 -24.47
CA PHE A 24 13.81 -4.69 -23.54
C PHE A 24 14.76 -3.50 -23.61
N ARG A 25 14.34 -2.51 -24.40
CA ARG A 25 14.95 -1.18 -24.37
C ARG A 25 14.17 -0.41 -23.31
N PRO A 26 14.73 -0.15 -22.13
CA PRO A 26 14.03 0.67 -21.16
C PRO A 26 13.64 1.98 -21.86
N PRO A 27 12.41 2.49 -21.68
CA PRO A 27 12.08 3.83 -22.16
C PRO A 27 13.15 4.77 -21.62
N ALA A 28 13.55 5.76 -22.43
CA ALA A 28 14.66 6.68 -22.15
C ALA A 28 14.73 6.96 -20.66
N ASP A 29 15.79 6.41 -20.03
CA ASP A 29 15.87 6.23 -18.59
C ASP A 29 15.81 7.59 -17.88
N ARG A 30 14.62 7.92 -17.38
CA ARG A 30 14.45 9.12 -16.55
C ARG A 30 14.96 8.90 -15.12
N GLY A 31 15.56 7.74 -14.85
CA GLY A 31 15.95 7.34 -13.51
C GLY A 31 14.76 7.07 -12.57
N PRO A 32 15.03 6.68 -11.34
CA PRO A 32 14.01 6.50 -10.32
C PRO A 32 13.38 7.84 -9.94
N LEU A 33 12.13 7.78 -9.52
CA LEU A 33 11.34 8.91 -9.06
C LEU A 33 11.02 8.72 -7.58
N TYR A 34 11.42 9.68 -6.74
CA TYR A 34 11.03 9.66 -5.34
C TYR A 34 9.52 9.87 -5.19
N ARG A 35 8.86 9.00 -4.41
CA ARG A 35 7.42 9.08 -4.11
C ARG A 35 7.15 8.76 -2.65
N SER A 36 6.16 9.43 -2.09
CA SER A 36 5.48 8.94 -0.89
C SER A 36 4.35 8.02 -1.34
N MET A 37 4.26 6.84 -0.75
CA MET A 37 3.33 5.79 -1.14
C MET A 37 2.36 5.54 0.00
N MET A 38 1.06 5.63 -0.31
CA MET A 38 -0.02 5.19 0.56
C MET A 38 -0.69 3.99 -0.10
N VAL A 39 -0.64 2.84 0.56
CA VAL A 39 -1.33 1.63 0.09
C VAL A 39 -2.47 1.33 1.04
N LEU A 40 -3.64 1.10 0.48
CA LEU A 40 -4.85 0.75 1.22
C LEU A 40 -5.28 -0.67 0.85
N ASP A 41 -5.81 -1.40 1.83
CA ASP A 41 -6.31 -2.75 1.67
C ASP A 41 -7.49 -3.00 2.64
N VAL A 42 -8.63 -3.46 2.11
CA VAL A 42 -9.83 -3.74 2.89
C VAL A 42 -9.75 -5.11 3.52
N ALA A 43 -9.82 -5.17 4.84
CA ALA A 43 -9.80 -6.43 5.57
C ALA A 43 -11.03 -7.29 5.26
N GLY A 44 -10.81 -8.51 4.77
CA GLY A 44 -11.88 -9.47 4.50
C GLY A 44 -12.67 -9.23 3.22
N PHE A 45 -12.23 -8.37 2.32
CA PHE A 45 -12.92 -8.03 1.08
C PHE A 45 -13.32 -9.27 0.24
N GLY A 46 -12.43 -10.24 0.07
CA GLY A 46 -12.71 -11.47 -0.70
C GLY A 46 -13.79 -12.40 -0.11
N ARG A 47 -14.27 -12.11 1.11
CA ARG A 47 -15.40 -12.88 1.72
C ARG A 47 -16.77 -12.25 1.42
N LEU A 48 -16.79 -11.06 0.84
CA LEU A 48 -18.00 -10.34 0.49
C LEU A 48 -18.60 -10.90 -0.80
N SER A 49 -19.92 -10.81 -0.94
CA SER A 49 -20.58 -11.05 -2.22
C SER A 49 -20.16 -10.01 -3.26
N ASN A 50 -20.32 -10.31 -4.54
CA ASN A 50 -19.94 -9.39 -5.63
C ASN A 50 -20.64 -8.02 -5.49
N LEU A 51 -21.91 -7.98 -5.10
CA LEU A 51 -22.62 -6.71 -4.90
C LEU A 51 -22.08 -5.94 -3.70
N ALA A 52 -21.80 -6.61 -2.59
CA ALA A 52 -21.17 -6.00 -1.43
C ALA A 52 -19.76 -5.47 -1.74
N GLN A 53 -18.97 -6.20 -2.53
CA GLN A 53 -17.66 -5.72 -3.00
C GLN A 53 -17.77 -4.42 -3.80
N LEU A 54 -18.74 -4.30 -4.70
CA LEU A 54 -18.97 -3.07 -5.48
C LEU A 54 -19.35 -1.89 -4.57
N GLN A 55 -20.22 -2.12 -3.58
CA GLN A 55 -20.64 -1.09 -2.62
C GLN A 55 -19.47 -0.63 -1.75
N VAL A 56 -18.74 -1.56 -1.13
CA VAL A 56 -17.57 -1.30 -0.30
C VAL A 56 -16.48 -0.54 -1.09
N ARG A 57 -16.20 -0.98 -2.31
CA ARG A 57 -15.23 -0.33 -3.20
C ARG A 57 -15.64 1.12 -3.51
N THR A 58 -16.92 1.35 -3.84
CA THR A 58 -17.44 2.71 -4.11
C THR A 58 -17.33 3.60 -2.88
N ALA A 59 -17.72 3.10 -1.72
CA ALA A 59 -17.65 3.84 -0.46
C ALA A 59 -16.19 4.17 -0.07
N LEU A 60 -15.27 3.20 -0.18
CA LEU A 60 -13.85 3.41 0.07
C LEU A 60 -13.27 4.49 -0.86
N ASN A 61 -13.49 4.37 -2.16
CA ASN A 61 -13.00 5.35 -3.13
C ASN A 61 -13.54 6.76 -2.86
N THR A 62 -14.81 6.87 -2.48
CA THR A 62 -15.43 8.14 -2.10
C THR A 62 -14.77 8.72 -0.84
N ALA A 63 -14.56 7.91 0.19
CA ALA A 63 -13.91 8.33 1.43
C ALA A 63 -12.46 8.78 1.20
N VAL A 64 -11.68 8.03 0.42
CA VAL A 64 -10.30 8.35 0.08
C VAL A 64 -10.20 9.66 -0.69
N ARG A 65 -10.96 9.83 -1.78
CA ARG A 65 -10.97 11.08 -2.56
C ARG A 65 -11.37 12.29 -1.69
N ALA A 66 -12.37 12.11 -0.83
CA ALA A 66 -12.81 13.17 0.08
C ALA A 66 -11.72 13.50 1.12
N ALA A 67 -10.99 12.50 1.64
CA ALA A 67 -9.92 12.73 2.59
C ALA A 67 -8.78 13.57 1.97
N PHE A 68 -8.33 13.23 0.78
CA PHE A 68 -7.29 14.00 0.09
C PHE A 68 -7.74 15.43 -0.24
N ARG A 69 -8.97 15.58 -0.78
CA ARG A 69 -9.53 16.91 -1.10
C ARG A 69 -9.65 17.79 0.14
N THR A 70 -10.22 17.27 1.23
CA THR A 70 -10.39 17.99 2.49
C THR A 70 -9.05 18.25 3.17
N GLY A 71 -8.09 17.33 3.02
CA GLY A 71 -6.71 17.47 3.50
C GLY A 71 -5.84 18.42 2.67
N GLY A 72 -6.39 19.08 1.63
CA GLY A 72 -5.66 20.07 0.83
C GLY A 72 -4.72 19.47 -0.22
N VAL A 73 -4.76 18.15 -0.43
CA VAL A 73 -3.93 17.48 -1.44
C VAL A 73 -4.72 17.31 -2.73
N ARG A 74 -4.23 17.91 -3.82
CA ARG A 74 -4.88 17.82 -5.13
C ARG A 74 -4.82 16.41 -5.69
N TRP A 75 -5.99 15.82 -5.95
CA TRP A 75 -6.10 14.45 -6.48
C TRP A 75 -5.38 14.27 -7.83
N SER A 76 -5.42 15.29 -8.70
CA SER A 76 -4.75 15.27 -10.01
C SER A 76 -3.21 15.26 -9.93
N ALA A 77 -2.63 15.56 -8.77
CA ALA A 77 -1.18 15.47 -8.56
C ALA A 77 -0.72 14.05 -8.20
N LEU A 78 -1.65 13.15 -7.88
CA LEU A 78 -1.38 11.80 -7.43
C LEU A 78 -1.42 10.81 -8.60
N ALA A 79 -0.57 9.80 -8.56
CA ALA A 79 -0.77 8.60 -9.36
C ALA A 79 -1.54 7.57 -8.52
N VAL A 80 -2.64 7.06 -9.04
CA VAL A 80 -3.53 6.15 -8.32
C VAL A 80 -3.77 4.90 -9.13
N GLU A 81 -3.49 3.74 -8.53
CA GLU A 81 -3.80 2.42 -9.08
C GLU A 81 -4.86 1.74 -8.22
N ASP A 82 -6.01 1.45 -8.80
CA ASP A 82 -7.07 0.67 -8.16
C ASP A 82 -6.68 -0.82 -8.16
N ARG A 83 -6.84 -1.48 -7.01
CA ARG A 83 -6.54 -2.91 -6.82
C ARG A 83 -7.78 -3.76 -6.58
N GLY A 84 -8.97 -3.16 -6.70
CA GLY A 84 -10.24 -3.82 -6.42
C GLY A 84 -10.60 -3.82 -4.93
N ASP A 85 -9.78 -4.43 -4.10
CA ASP A 85 -9.91 -4.47 -2.64
C ASP A 85 -9.19 -3.32 -1.92
N GLY A 86 -8.60 -2.40 -2.68
CA GLY A 86 -7.85 -1.28 -2.15
C GLY A 86 -7.27 -0.40 -3.25
N ALA A 87 -6.23 0.35 -2.93
CA ALA A 87 -5.56 1.23 -3.87
C ALA A 87 -4.09 1.46 -3.51
N ILE A 88 -3.28 1.72 -4.53
CA ILE A 88 -1.94 2.27 -4.39
C ILE A 88 -1.97 3.73 -4.82
N ILE A 89 -1.54 4.62 -3.95
CA ILE A 89 -1.51 6.06 -4.18
C ILE A 89 -0.07 6.54 -4.04
N LEU A 90 0.48 7.09 -5.11
CA LEU A 90 1.83 7.65 -5.13
C LEU A 90 1.75 9.18 -5.20
N ALA A 91 2.26 9.82 -4.18
CA ALA A 91 2.32 11.27 -4.09
C ALA A 91 3.71 11.78 -4.52
N PRO A 92 3.79 12.87 -5.31
CA PRO A 92 5.04 13.47 -5.71
C PRO A 92 5.76 14.13 -4.51
N PRO A 93 7.07 14.46 -4.62
CA PRO A 93 7.81 15.11 -3.54
C PRO A 93 7.24 16.46 -3.08
N THR A 94 6.41 17.09 -3.90
CA THR A 94 5.69 18.33 -3.56
C THR A 94 4.57 18.14 -2.53
N VAL A 95 4.16 16.89 -2.28
CA VAL A 95 3.22 16.51 -1.21
C VAL A 95 4.04 16.00 -0.04
N SER A 96 3.96 16.67 1.08
CA SER A 96 4.68 16.27 2.29
C SER A 96 4.13 14.95 2.86
N LYS A 97 5.03 14.11 3.40
CA LYS A 97 4.60 12.96 4.21
C LYS A 97 3.77 13.38 5.43
N VAL A 98 4.03 14.58 5.95
CA VAL A 98 3.21 15.17 7.02
C VAL A 98 1.77 15.37 6.58
N ASP A 99 1.52 15.80 5.33
CA ASP A 99 0.15 15.99 4.80
C ASP A 99 -0.61 14.65 4.71
N LEU A 100 0.08 13.56 4.37
CA LEU A 100 -0.52 12.23 4.36
C LEU A 100 -0.87 11.75 5.76
N LEU A 101 0.01 11.97 6.74
CA LEU A 101 -0.18 11.56 8.13
C LEU A 101 -1.17 12.44 8.87
N ASP A 102 -1.13 13.75 8.65
CA ASP A 102 -2.02 14.77 9.19
C ASP A 102 -2.16 15.93 8.18
N PRO A 103 -3.34 16.13 7.56
CA PRO A 103 -4.65 15.66 8.01
C PRO A 103 -5.27 14.49 7.25
N VAL A 104 -4.67 13.93 6.16
CA VAL A 104 -5.36 12.98 5.27
C VAL A 104 -5.80 11.71 6.00
N VAL A 105 -4.93 11.07 6.78
CA VAL A 105 -5.27 9.82 7.50
C VAL A 105 -6.36 10.03 8.56
N PRO A 106 -6.31 11.03 9.44
CA PRO A 106 -7.40 11.30 10.39
C PRO A 106 -8.74 11.58 9.70
N ILE A 107 -8.75 12.33 8.59
CA ILE A 107 -9.98 12.59 7.83
C ILE A 107 -10.51 11.30 7.23
N LEU A 108 -9.65 10.45 6.68
CA LEU A 108 -10.05 9.14 6.15
C LEU A 108 -10.68 8.28 7.26
N ALA A 109 -10.04 8.19 8.42
CA ALA A 109 -10.57 7.46 9.57
C ALA A 109 -11.96 7.97 10.00
N ALA A 110 -12.13 9.28 10.11
CA ALA A 110 -13.42 9.88 10.44
C ALA A 110 -14.50 9.59 9.39
N ARG A 111 -14.14 9.59 8.09
CA ARG A 111 -15.05 9.24 7.00
C ARG A 111 -15.48 7.78 7.03
N LEU A 112 -14.56 6.86 7.30
CA LEU A 112 -14.86 5.44 7.43
C LEU A 112 -15.76 5.19 8.65
N ARG A 113 -15.50 5.84 9.77
CA ARG A 113 -16.32 5.77 10.98
C ARG A 113 -17.76 6.23 10.71
N GLY A 114 -17.91 7.38 10.02
CA GLY A 114 -19.23 7.90 9.63
C GLY A 114 -19.97 6.95 8.69
N TYR A 115 -19.29 6.36 7.71
CA TYR A 115 -19.88 5.34 6.86
C TYR A 115 -20.30 4.10 7.65
N ASN A 116 -19.41 3.56 8.48
CA ASN A 116 -19.65 2.34 9.25
C ASN A 116 -20.74 2.47 10.30
N ALA A 117 -20.98 3.70 10.81
CA ALA A 117 -22.10 3.97 11.73
C ALA A 117 -23.47 3.82 11.07
N ALA A 118 -23.56 4.02 9.75
CA ALA A 118 -24.80 3.91 8.99
C ALA A 118 -24.90 2.62 8.13
N ALA A 119 -23.78 1.90 7.98
CA ALA A 119 -23.71 0.71 7.13
C ALA A 119 -24.31 -0.52 7.83
N GLU A 120 -24.93 -1.40 7.03
CA GLU A 120 -25.26 -2.74 7.48
C GLU A 120 -24.03 -3.50 7.97
N PRO A 121 -24.15 -4.40 8.95
CA PRO A 121 -22.99 -5.10 9.55
C PRO A 121 -22.07 -5.78 8.51
N GLY A 122 -22.64 -6.35 7.44
CA GLY A 122 -21.89 -7.00 6.35
C GLY A 122 -21.20 -6.05 5.37
N LEU A 123 -21.48 -4.75 5.45
CA LEU A 123 -20.92 -3.71 4.57
C LEU A 123 -19.92 -2.78 5.29
N ARG A 124 -19.66 -3.03 6.58
CA ARG A 124 -18.66 -2.25 7.32
C ARG A 124 -17.29 -2.40 6.71
N ILE A 125 -16.58 -1.27 6.60
CA ILE A 125 -15.25 -1.20 5.98
C ILE A 125 -14.21 -1.07 7.09
N ARG A 126 -13.27 -2.00 7.13
CA ARG A 126 -12.08 -1.92 7.96
C ARG A 126 -10.85 -1.94 7.05
N VAL A 127 -10.03 -0.91 7.12
CA VAL A 127 -8.94 -0.69 6.19
C VAL A 127 -7.59 -0.74 6.89
N ARG A 128 -6.64 -1.45 6.27
CA ARG A 128 -5.22 -1.31 6.58
C ARG A 128 -4.63 -0.29 5.62
N VAL A 129 -3.86 0.63 6.15
CA VAL A 129 -3.18 1.67 5.37
C VAL A 129 -1.70 1.60 5.68
N SER A 130 -0.85 1.52 4.67
CA SER A 130 0.58 1.71 4.86
C SER A 130 1.03 3.04 4.28
N ILE A 131 2.02 3.68 4.93
CA ILE A 131 2.75 4.83 4.38
C ILE A 131 4.24 4.53 4.40
N HIS A 132 4.84 4.62 3.23
CA HIS A 132 6.26 4.49 2.98
C HIS A 132 6.72 5.56 1.99
N ALA A 133 8.02 5.76 1.85
CA ALA A 133 8.58 6.68 0.86
C ALA A 133 9.92 6.17 0.37
N GLY A 134 10.15 6.32 -0.92
CA GLY A 134 11.37 5.87 -1.57
C GLY A 134 11.30 5.99 -3.08
N GLU A 135 12.22 5.30 -3.75
CA GLU A 135 12.43 5.38 -5.18
C GLU A 135 11.59 4.34 -5.93
N VAL A 136 10.90 4.80 -6.97
CA VAL A 136 10.07 3.96 -7.84
C VAL A 136 10.32 4.28 -9.30
N HIS A 137 10.12 3.31 -10.17
CA HIS A 137 10.19 3.47 -11.62
C HIS A 137 8.78 3.46 -12.21
N ARG A 138 8.60 4.19 -13.29
CA ARG A 138 7.37 4.16 -14.08
C ARG A 138 7.67 3.66 -15.48
N ASP A 139 6.90 2.68 -15.93
CA ASP A 139 6.91 2.19 -17.31
C ASP A 139 5.53 2.32 -17.97
N ALA A 140 5.35 1.67 -19.11
CA ALA A 140 4.09 1.67 -19.85
C ALA A 140 2.97 0.89 -19.13
N THR A 141 3.31 0.02 -18.18
CA THR A 141 2.36 -0.85 -17.47
C THR A 141 1.99 -0.33 -16.09
N GLY A 142 2.78 0.61 -15.52
CA GLY A 142 2.48 1.19 -14.21
C GLY A 142 3.73 1.56 -13.42
N TRP A 143 3.69 1.33 -12.12
CA TRP A 143 4.76 1.63 -11.20
C TRP A 143 5.40 0.37 -10.65
N ALA A 144 6.73 0.38 -10.52
CA ALA A 144 7.51 -0.73 -9.98
C ALA A 144 8.69 -0.20 -9.14
N GLY A 145 9.16 -1.03 -8.21
CA GLY A 145 10.33 -0.71 -7.39
C GLY A 145 10.31 -1.43 -6.05
N THR A 146 11.49 -1.53 -5.43
CA THR A 146 11.63 -2.17 -4.12
C THR A 146 10.81 -1.44 -3.06
N ASP A 147 10.82 -0.11 -3.05
CA ASP A 147 10.08 0.67 -2.07
C ASP A 147 8.57 0.54 -2.23
N LEU A 148 8.06 0.41 -3.47
CA LEU A 148 6.65 0.10 -3.69
C LEU A 148 6.28 -1.28 -3.14
N ASN A 149 7.16 -2.27 -3.33
CA ASN A 149 6.96 -3.59 -2.74
C ASN A 149 6.96 -3.54 -1.22
N VAL A 150 7.85 -2.74 -0.60
CA VAL A 150 7.85 -2.51 0.86
C VAL A 150 6.50 -1.97 1.31
N ALA A 151 5.98 -0.91 0.68
CA ALA A 151 4.68 -0.34 1.01
C ALA A 151 3.54 -1.38 0.94
N CYS A 152 3.49 -2.19 -0.13
CA CYS A 152 2.50 -3.25 -0.29
C CYS A 152 2.66 -4.36 0.77
N ARG A 153 3.89 -4.72 1.13
CA ARG A 153 4.15 -5.76 2.14
C ARG A 153 3.84 -5.32 3.56
N LEU A 154 4.00 -4.05 3.88
CA LEU A 154 3.57 -3.49 5.15
C LEU A 154 2.08 -3.75 5.37
N VAL A 155 1.24 -3.39 4.41
CA VAL A 155 -0.22 -3.50 4.54
C VAL A 155 -0.71 -4.93 4.54
N SER A 156 -0.07 -5.83 3.79
CA SER A 156 -0.46 -7.24 3.67
C SER A 156 0.15 -8.16 4.72
N ASN A 157 0.94 -7.63 5.67
CA ASN A 157 1.66 -8.46 6.65
C ASN A 157 0.70 -9.15 7.65
N PRO A 158 0.92 -10.44 7.97
CA PRO A 158 0.12 -11.15 8.97
C PRO A 158 0.14 -10.51 10.36
N ALA A 159 1.25 -9.90 10.80
CA ALA A 159 1.31 -9.20 12.09
C ALA A 159 0.40 -7.97 12.10
N VAL A 160 0.36 -7.21 11.00
CA VAL A 160 -0.53 -6.06 10.81
C VAL A 160 -1.99 -6.50 10.78
N SER A 161 -2.28 -7.61 10.11
CA SER A 161 -3.63 -8.18 10.10
C SER A 161 -4.08 -8.60 11.50
N ARG A 162 -3.22 -9.28 12.27
CA ARG A 162 -3.51 -9.65 13.68
C ARG A 162 -3.70 -8.41 14.55
N TYR A 163 -2.90 -7.36 14.37
CA TYR A 163 -3.01 -6.11 15.12
C TYR A 163 -4.39 -5.47 14.94
N LEU A 164 -4.91 -5.44 13.69
CA LEU A 164 -6.26 -4.95 13.41
C LEU A 164 -7.33 -5.88 13.98
N LEU A 165 -7.17 -7.21 13.88
CA LEU A 165 -8.14 -8.18 14.43
C LEU A 165 -8.32 -8.05 15.94
N GLN A 166 -7.27 -7.71 16.68
CA GLN A 166 -7.30 -7.49 18.14
C GLN A 166 -8.01 -6.18 18.55
N ARG A 167 -8.42 -5.36 17.58
CA ARG A 167 -9.07 -4.05 17.79
C ARG A 167 -10.33 -3.96 16.96
N PRO A 168 -11.41 -4.66 17.34
CA PRO A 168 -12.65 -4.76 16.56
C PRO A 168 -13.31 -3.39 16.34
N GLU A 169 -13.05 -2.42 17.22
CA GLU A 169 -13.53 -1.04 17.12
C GLU A 169 -12.82 -0.20 16.06
N ALA A 170 -11.62 -0.61 15.63
CA ALA A 170 -10.84 0.17 14.69
C ALA A 170 -11.35 0.03 13.26
N ASP A 171 -11.73 1.11 12.64
CA ASP A 171 -12.12 1.18 11.22
C ASP A 171 -10.90 1.35 10.30
N LEU A 172 -9.81 1.92 10.83
CA LEU A 172 -8.55 2.11 10.10
C LEU A 172 -7.36 1.76 10.99
N LEU A 173 -6.43 0.99 10.44
CA LEU A 173 -5.10 0.76 10.99
C LEU A 173 -4.07 1.37 10.05
N LEU A 174 -3.33 2.36 10.52
CA LEU A 174 -2.17 2.92 9.85
C LEU A 174 -0.92 2.13 10.24
N VAL A 175 -0.07 1.83 9.25
CA VAL A 175 1.28 1.30 9.45
C VAL A 175 2.27 2.16 8.69
N VAL A 176 3.27 2.68 9.35
CA VAL A 176 4.34 3.44 8.71
C VAL A 176 5.64 2.64 8.74
N SER A 177 6.46 2.76 7.70
CA SER A 177 7.80 2.20 7.71
C SER A 177 8.68 2.89 8.74
N GLU A 178 9.78 2.24 9.16
CA GLU A 178 10.76 2.81 10.09
C GLU A 178 11.31 4.15 9.56
N SER A 179 11.60 4.25 8.27
CA SER A 179 12.08 5.51 7.66
C SER A 179 11.08 6.66 7.73
N VAL A 180 9.78 6.37 7.63
CA VAL A 180 8.72 7.39 7.81
C VAL A 180 8.54 7.74 9.28
N TYR A 181 8.64 6.77 10.18
CA TYR A 181 8.61 7.03 11.62
C TYR A 181 9.78 7.92 12.03
N ASP A 182 11.00 7.54 11.67
CA ASP A 182 12.21 8.27 12.04
C ASP A 182 12.29 9.66 11.39
N GLY A 183 11.84 9.79 10.14
CA GLY A 183 11.91 11.05 9.43
C GLY A 183 10.77 12.02 9.71
N VAL A 184 9.63 11.55 10.23
CA VAL A 184 8.43 12.37 10.40
C VAL A 184 7.76 12.15 11.75
N VAL A 185 7.32 10.93 12.07
CA VAL A 185 6.44 10.68 13.21
C VAL A 185 7.12 11.06 14.53
N ARG A 186 8.34 10.61 14.78
CA ARG A 186 9.08 10.87 16.02
C ARG A 186 9.30 12.36 16.32
N HIS A 187 9.17 13.22 15.28
CA HIS A 187 9.35 14.67 15.42
C HIS A 187 8.08 15.43 15.79
N ALA A 188 6.94 14.73 15.94
CA ALA A 188 5.68 15.28 16.40
C ALA A 188 5.21 16.51 15.61
N TYR A 189 5.34 16.49 14.28
CA TYR A 189 4.83 17.59 13.45
C TYR A 189 3.31 17.68 13.52
N ARG A 190 2.79 18.91 13.62
CA ARG A 190 1.33 19.20 13.72
C ARG A 190 0.68 18.42 14.87
N ARG A 191 -0.33 17.57 14.57
CA ARG A 191 -1.05 16.74 15.54
C ARG A 191 -0.57 15.29 15.57
N ILE A 192 0.57 15.01 14.93
CA ILE A 192 1.15 13.66 14.96
C ILE A 192 1.76 13.44 16.34
N ASP A 193 1.18 12.52 17.12
CA ASP A 193 1.69 12.13 18.43
C ASP A 193 2.44 10.81 18.37
N PRO A 194 3.78 10.80 18.49
CA PRO A 194 4.58 9.58 18.46
C PRO A 194 4.19 8.55 19.51
N ALA A 195 3.65 8.97 20.65
CA ALA A 195 3.26 8.06 21.73
C ALA A 195 2.09 7.14 21.36
N THR A 196 1.33 7.48 20.31
CA THR A 196 0.21 6.67 19.80
C THR A 196 0.64 5.58 18.81
N TYR A 197 1.92 5.55 18.45
CA TYR A 197 2.47 4.57 17.52
C TYR A 197 3.15 3.42 18.28
N ALA A 198 2.73 2.20 18.03
CA ALA A 198 3.33 1.00 18.60
C ALA A 198 4.25 0.28 17.58
N PRO A 199 5.43 -0.19 18.00
CA PRO A 199 6.31 -0.91 17.11
C PRO A 199 5.69 -2.27 16.71
N VAL A 200 5.83 -2.61 15.43
CA VAL A 200 5.42 -3.90 14.86
C VAL A 200 6.57 -4.46 14.04
N HIS A 201 6.93 -5.72 14.29
CA HIS A 201 7.91 -6.42 13.47
C HIS A 201 7.21 -7.00 12.23
N VAL A 202 7.71 -6.63 11.07
CA VAL A 202 7.18 -7.06 9.77
C VAL A 202 8.19 -7.99 9.10
N ALA A 203 7.84 -9.28 9.04
CA ALA A 203 8.61 -10.30 8.34
C ALA A 203 7.71 -10.93 7.27
N VAL A 204 7.99 -10.66 6.00
CA VAL A 204 7.28 -11.24 4.85
C VAL A 204 8.16 -11.24 3.61
N LYS A 205 8.33 -12.43 3.01
CA LYS A 205 9.27 -12.64 1.90
C LYS A 205 10.66 -12.11 2.29
N GLU A 206 11.25 -11.25 1.46
CA GLU A 206 12.54 -10.61 1.70
C GLU A 206 12.48 -9.36 2.61
N LEU A 207 11.30 -8.90 3.02
CA LEU A 207 11.16 -7.80 3.97
C LEU A 207 11.26 -8.34 5.41
N ASN A 208 12.26 -7.83 6.14
CA ASN A 208 12.43 -8.06 7.57
C ASN A 208 12.80 -6.71 8.20
N ALA A 209 11.81 -6.01 8.74
CA ALA A 209 11.96 -4.63 9.18
C ALA A 209 11.05 -4.30 10.35
N ARG A 210 11.39 -3.24 11.08
CA ARG A 210 10.50 -2.60 12.03
C ARG A 210 9.55 -1.67 11.29
N ALA A 211 8.31 -1.66 11.72
CA ALA A 211 7.28 -0.72 11.31
C ALA A 211 6.53 -0.21 12.55
N TRP A 212 5.68 0.77 12.38
CA TRP A 212 4.95 1.40 13.49
C TRP A 212 3.47 1.47 13.16
N ALA A 213 2.65 0.89 14.03
CA ALA A 213 1.20 0.81 13.88
C ALA A 213 0.50 1.88 14.73
N HIS A 214 -0.54 2.49 14.18
CA HIS A 214 -1.35 3.51 14.83
C HIS A 214 -2.81 3.34 14.43
N VAL A 215 -3.73 3.46 15.39
CA VAL A 215 -5.17 3.54 15.16
C VAL A 215 -5.60 4.99 15.32
N PRO A 216 -5.95 5.69 14.22
CA PRO A 216 -6.39 7.09 14.31
C PRO A 216 -7.71 7.23 15.05
N SER A 217 -7.76 8.14 16.01
CA SER A 217 -8.97 8.51 16.78
C SER A 217 -9.95 9.32 15.97
#